data_12a382a53bca9c539b41a22c8de5c135
#
_entry.id   12a382a53bca9c539b41a22c8de5c135
#
_cell.length_a   1.000
_cell.length_b   1.000
_cell.length_c   1.000
_cell.angle_alpha   90.00
_cell.angle_beta   90.00
_cell.angle_gamma   90.00
#
_symmetry.space_group_name_H-M   'P 1'
#
loop_
_entity.id
_entity.type
_entity.pdbx_description
1 polymer ?
#
loop_
_entity_poly.entity_id
_entity_poly.type
_entity_poly.pdbx_seq_one_letter_code
_entity_poly.pdbx_strand_id
1 'polypeptide(L)'
;MTITRRSFIQTTAALGALATVPSLASAQGSFNYKVGTNVQASHSIFLRLTEASEAIKKDTGGKVNIRIFPNGQLGSDTDMLGQVRSGGMDFLTVPGVVLANLVPMASLNSVGFIFPDYASVWKAMDGNLGNYMRTHIAKTGLVVTDKIFDNGFRHITAQKPVNVPADLAGMKIRVPVSPLLLSLFKALGAASTPINFNELYSALQTKVVEGQENPLTLINNSKLYEVQKNCAMTGHTWDGYWMVANKRSMEALPAPLRAIVMKHLDAAAMAQRADSEKLAVSLQADLAAKGMVFNRPDPKPFRQALQQARFYQEWKTKFGDEAWAQLEGAVGKLV
;
A
#
# COMPACT_ATOMS: atom_id res chain seq x y z
N MET A 1 -16.92 -18.53 90.94
CA MET A 1 -18.02 -19.31 90.35
C MET A 1 -17.82 -19.26 88.81
N THR A 2 -17.25 -20.30 88.34
CA THR A 2 -16.82 -20.48 86.93
C THR A 2 -17.97 -20.97 86.09
N ILE A 3 -18.33 -20.27 85.03
CA ILE A 3 -19.29 -20.79 84.04
C ILE A 3 -18.50 -21.01 82.75
N THR A 4 -18.46 -22.33 82.45
CA THR A 4 -17.75 -22.93 81.29
C THR A 4 -18.48 -22.71 79.97
N ARG A 5 -17.66 -22.43 78.96
CA ARG A 5 -18.02 -22.39 77.54
C ARG A 5 -18.33 -23.80 77.04
N ARG A 6 -19.58 -24.24 77.03
CA ARG A 6 -20.05 -25.39 76.22
C ARG A 6 -21.56 -25.47 76.30
N SER A 7 -22.27 -24.86 75.41
CA SER A 7 -23.67 -25.20 75.01
C SER A 7 -24.26 -24.07 74.15
N PHE A 8 -23.83 -23.94 72.97
CA PHE A 8 -24.62 -23.27 71.94
C PHE A 8 -24.19 -23.79 70.56
N ILE A 9 -24.36 -25.06 70.33
CA ILE A 9 -24.38 -25.66 69.03
C ILE A 9 -25.61 -26.54 68.95
N GLN A 10 -26.59 -26.13 68.22
CA GLN A 10 -27.58 -26.88 67.48
C GLN A 10 -28.85 -26.06 67.38
N THR A 11 -29.03 -25.39 66.29
CA THR A 11 -30.28 -25.29 65.51
C THR A 11 -30.18 -24.09 64.61
N THR A 12 -29.77 -24.27 63.40
CA THR A 12 -30.42 -23.70 62.21
C THR A 12 -29.68 -24.24 60.96
N ALA A 13 -30.13 -25.35 60.48
CA ALA A 13 -29.84 -25.82 59.15
C ALA A 13 -30.87 -25.22 58.19
N ALA A 14 -30.47 -25.08 56.94
CA ALA A 14 -31.31 -24.85 55.78
C ALA A 14 -31.74 -23.38 55.49
N LEU A 15 -30.79 -22.59 54.95
CA LEU A 15 -31.15 -21.60 53.95
C LEU A 15 -30.15 -21.75 52.80
N GLY A 16 -30.67 -22.08 51.60
CA GLY A 16 -29.96 -22.46 50.42
C GLY A 16 -28.94 -21.41 49.97
N ALA A 17 -27.69 -21.79 49.93
CA ALA A 17 -26.68 -21.10 49.21
C ALA A 17 -26.95 -21.27 47.67
N LEU A 18 -27.69 -20.38 47.08
CA LEU A 18 -27.58 -20.09 45.65
C LEU A 18 -26.17 -19.58 45.47
N ALA A 19 -25.25 -20.51 45.17
CA ALA A 19 -23.93 -20.18 44.66
C ALA A 19 -24.15 -19.49 43.32
N THR A 20 -24.14 -18.17 43.34
CA THR A 20 -23.86 -17.38 42.14
C THR A 20 -22.45 -17.75 41.74
N VAL A 21 -22.35 -18.71 40.83
CA VAL A 21 -21.10 -18.91 40.08
C VAL A 21 -20.83 -17.60 39.38
N PRO A 22 -19.77 -16.84 39.74
CA PRO A 22 -19.38 -15.71 38.91
C PRO A 22 -19.06 -16.35 37.58
N SER A 23 -19.85 -16.02 36.54
CA SER A 23 -19.45 -16.30 35.21
C SER A 23 -18.09 -15.61 35.06
N LEU A 24 -17.02 -16.39 34.99
CA LEU A 24 -15.75 -15.96 34.46
C LEU A 24 -16.04 -15.52 33.02
N ALA A 25 -16.60 -14.33 32.90
CA ALA A 25 -16.53 -13.60 31.64
C ALA A 25 -15.03 -13.53 31.34
N SER A 26 -14.58 -14.49 30.56
CA SER A 26 -13.24 -14.52 30.02
C SER A 26 -13.02 -13.12 29.46
N ALA A 27 -12.22 -12.33 30.14
CA ALA A 27 -11.72 -11.06 29.59
C ALA A 27 -10.85 -11.45 28.40
N GLN A 28 -11.52 -11.78 27.31
CA GLN A 28 -10.88 -12.06 26.04
C GLN A 28 -10.22 -10.73 25.64
N GLY A 29 -8.90 -10.67 25.89
CA GLY A 29 -8.12 -9.44 25.70
C GLY A 29 -8.40 -8.84 24.35
N SER A 30 -8.49 -7.50 24.29
CA SER A 30 -8.66 -6.79 23.04
C SER A 30 -7.37 -6.88 22.21
N PHE A 31 -7.51 -7.10 20.92
CA PHE A 31 -6.42 -7.04 19.94
C PHE A 31 -6.26 -5.60 19.46
N ASN A 32 -5.12 -5.00 19.76
CA ASN A 32 -4.83 -3.61 19.41
C ASN A 32 -3.72 -3.60 18.36
N TYR A 33 -4.08 -3.28 17.12
CA TYR A 33 -3.20 -3.33 15.97
C TYR A 33 -2.84 -1.96 15.42
N LYS A 34 -1.68 -1.88 14.78
CA LYS A 34 -1.17 -0.69 14.12
C LYS A 34 -1.10 -0.93 12.62
N VAL A 35 -1.61 0.02 11.83
CA VAL A 35 -1.42 0.11 10.39
C VAL A 35 -0.49 1.27 10.10
N GLY A 36 0.64 1.02 9.46
CA GLY A 36 1.50 2.06 8.90
C GLY A 36 1.11 2.38 7.46
N THR A 37 1.24 3.63 7.06
CA THR A 37 1.13 4.06 5.67
C THR A 37 1.92 5.35 5.43
N ASN A 38 2.45 5.52 4.24
CA ASN A 38 3.14 6.74 3.84
C ASN A 38 2.18 7.82 3.29
N VAL A 39 0.92 7.47 2.98
CA VAL A 39 -0.04 8.43 2.43
C VAL A 39 -0.53 9.41 3.52
N GLN A 40 -0.93 10.60 3.09
CA GLN A 40 -1.46 11.65 3.96
C GLN A 40 -2.85 11.28 4.49
N ALA A 41 -3.23 11.91 5.61
CA ALA A 41 -4.56 11.71 6.21
C ALA A 41 -5.74 12.16 5.31
N SER A 42 -5.47 13.00 4.31
CA SER A 42 -6.45 13.41 3.29
C SER A 42 -6.58 12.41 2.13
N HIS A 43 -5.72 11.41 2.05
CA HIS A 43 -5.72 10.44 0.96
C HIS A 43 -6.88 9.43 1.12
N SER A 44 -7.53 9.06 0.03
CA SER A 44 -8.66 8.12 0.04
C SER A 44 -8.33 6.76 0.68
N ILE A 45 -7.11 6.26 0.54
CA ILE A 45 -6.65 5.05 1.23
C ILE A 45 -6.77 5.21 2.76
N PHE A 46 -6.26 6.32 3.32
CA PHE A 46 -6.34 6.55 4.76
C PHE A 46 -7.79 6.70 5.24
N LEU A 47 -8.62 7.45 4.49
CA LEU A 47 -10.01 7.66 4.83
C LEU A 47 -10.79 6.34 4.87
N ARG A 48 -10.65 5.50 3.83
CA ARG A 48 -11.32 4.20 3.77
C ARG A 48 -10.80 3.18 4.79
N LEU A 49 -9.52 3.23 5.11
CA LEU A 49 -8.97 2.42 6.21
C LEU A 49 -9.51 2.85 7.57
N THR A 50 -9.73 4.15 7.78
CA THR A 50 -10.33 4.67 9.01
C THR A 50 -11.76 4.17 9.16
N GLU A 51 -12.58 4.25 8.10
CA GLU A 51 -13.92 3.69 8.08
C GLU A 51 -13.93 2.17 8.34
N ALA A 52 -13.01 1.43 7.71
CA ALA A 52 -12.86 -0.01 7.94
C ALA A 52 -12.49 -0.33 9.40
N SER A 53 -11.61 0.45 10.00
CA SER A 53 -11.21 0.32 11.41
C SER A 53 -12.39 0.45 12.35
N GLU A 54 -13.25 1.45 12.14
CA GLU A 54 -14.47 1.64 12.94
C GLU A 54 -15.49 0.51 12.71
N ALA A 55 -15.65 0.05 11.46
CA ALA A 55 -16.51 -1.08 11.14
C ALA A 55 -16.02 -2.39 11.77
N ILE A 56 -14.71 -2.66 11.74
CA ILE A 56 -14.08 -3.80 12.40
C ILE A 56 -14.33 -3.75 13.92
N LYS A 57 -14.10 -2.59 14.54
CA LYS A 57 -14.33 -2.40 15.98
C LYS A 57 -15.79 -2.68 16.33
N LYS A 58 -16.73 -2.17 15.56
CA LYS A 58 -18.17 -2.39 15.75
C LYS A 58 -18.52 -3.88 15.62
N ASP A 59 -18.14 -4.51 14.50
CA ASP A 59 -18.56 -5.89 14.18
C ASP A 59 -17.86 -6.94 15.03
N THR A 60 -16.73 -6.58 15.67
CA THR A 60 -16.04 -7.43 16.63
C THR A 60 -16.46 -7.17 18.09
N GLY A 61 -17.43 -6.27 18.33
CA GLY A 61 -17.84 -5.86 19.68
C GLY A 61 -16.70 -5.25 20.49
N GLY A 62 -15.80 -4.48 19.83
CA GLY A 62 -14.64 -3.84 20.44
C GLY A 62 -13.45 -4.77 20.71
N LYS A 63 -13.53 -6.05 20.33
CA LYS A 63 -12.43 -7.01 20.53
C LYS A 63 -11.22 -6.73 19.64
N VAL A 64 -11.41 -6.16 18.45
CA VAL A 64 -10.32 -5.76 17.52
C VAL A 64 -10.36 -4.26 17.33
N ASN A 65 -9.26 -3.59 17.67
CA ASN A 65 -9.06 -2.16 17.51
C ASN A 65 -7.85 -1.95 16.58
N ILE A 66 -8.02 -1.20 15.51
CA ILE A 66 -6.95 -0.91 14.54
C ILE A 66 -6.71 0.60 14.54
N ARG A 67 -5.47 1.02 14.80
CA ARG A 67 -5.05 2.40 14.70
C ARG A 67 -4.19 2.60 13.46
N ILE A 68 -4.54 3.61 12.64
CA ILE A 68 -3.84 3.92 11.40
C ILE A 68 -2.91 5.12 11.62
N PHE A 69 -1.67 4.99 11.15
CA PHE A 69 -0.61 5.99 11.27
C PHE A 69 -0.22 6.47 9.86
N PRO A 70 -0.71 7.66 9.44
CA PRO A 70 -0.42 8.23 8.13
C PRO A 70 0.97 8.89 8.06
N ASN A 71 1.33 9.41 6.88
CA ASN A 71 2.51 10.25 6.64
C ASN A 71 3.85 9.60 7.05
N GLY A 72 3.95 8.28 7.06
CA GLY A 72 5.17 7.62 7.53
C GLY A 72 5.49 7.86 9.00
N GLN A 73 4.48 8.09 9.87
CA GLN A 73 4.69 8.34 11.32
C GLN A 73 5.42 7.19 12.03
N LEU A 74 5.36 5.97 11.49
CA LEU A 74 6.06 4.80 12.03
C LEU A 74 7.42 4.54 11.39
N GLY A 75 7.89 5.42 10.50
CA GLY A 75 9.16 5.32 9.79
C GLY A 75 9.01 5.50 8.27
N SER A 76 10.11 5.43 7.56
CA SER A 76 10.13 5.44 6.09
C SER A 76 9.45 4.19 5.52
N ASP A 77 9.21 4.16 4.21
CA ASP A 77 8.63 2.99 3.54
C ASP A 77 9.44 1.72 3.80
N THR A 78 10.76 1.82 3.76
CA THR A 78 11.67 0.70 4.01
C THR A 78 11.71 0.28 5.48
N ASP A 79 11.62 1.24 6.42
CA ASP A 79 11.55 0.95 7.86
C ASP A 79 10.25 0.22 8.20
N MET A 80 9.12 0.73 7.70
CA MET A 80 7.81 0.12 7.92
C MET A 80 7.73 -1.29 7.31
N LEU A 81 8.34 -1.51 6.14
CA LEU A 81 8.44 -2.84 5.53
C LEU A 81 9.22 -3.81 6.42
N GLY A 82 10.34 -3.36 7.00
CA GLY A 82 11.10 -4.13 7.98
C GLY A 82 10.29 -4.45 9.24
N GLN A 83 9.55 -3.48 9.76
CA GLN A 83 8.71 -3.63 10.96
C GLN A 83 7.55 -4.62 10.75
N VAL A 84 6.81 -4.53 9.63
CA VAL A 84 5.71 -5.48 9.38
C VAL A 84 6.24 -6.90 9.18
N ARG A 85 7.41 -7.07 8.57
CA ARG A 85 8.07 -8.36 8.42
C ARG A 85 8.47 -8.96 9.77
N SER A 86 9.07 -8.17 10.66
CA SER A 86 9.58 -8.62 11.97
C SER A 86 8.48 -8.76 13.04
N GLY A 87 7.31 -8.14 12.85
CA GLY A 87 6.21 -8.08 13.83
C GLY A 87 6.28 -6.86 14.75
N GLY A 88 7.13 -5.87 14.46
CA GLY A 88 7.13 -4.57 15.14
C GLY A 88 5.89 -3.71 14.78
N MET A 89 5.24 -4.05 13.67
CA MET A 89 3.99 -3.47 13.20
C MET A 89 3.08 -4.57 12.65
N ASP A 90 1.76 -4.42 12.83
CA ASP A 90 0.81 -5.47 12.48
C ASP A 90 0.39 -5.43 11.01
N PHE A 91 0.15 -4.23 10.46
CA PHE A 91 -0.30 -4.01 9.10
C PHE A 91 0.45 -2.87 8.44
N LEU A 92 0.57 -2.94 7.13
CA LEU A 92 1.18 -1.91 6.30
C LEU A 92 0.43 -1.79 4.98
N THR A 93 0.12 -0.56 4.54
CA THR A 93 -0.18 -0.32 3.13
C THR A 93 1.09 0.14 2.43
N VAL A 94 1.46 -0.51 1.35
CA VAL A 94 2.73 -0.29 0.68
C VAL A 94 2.60 -0.47 -0.83
N PRO A 95 3.21 0.42 -1.65
CA PRO A 95 3.24 0.24 -3.10
C PRO A 95 4.02 -1.02 -3.48
N GLY A 96 3.53 -1.72 -4.51
CA GLY A 96 4.15 -2.95 -4.98
C GLY A 96 5.63 -2.81 -5.30
N VAL A 97 6.03 -1.67 -5.83
CA VAL A 97 7.43 -1.36 -6.18
C VAL A 97 8.36 -1.26 -4.96
N VAL A 98 7.84 -0.88 -3.79
CA VAL A 98 8.60 -0.88 -2.53
C VAL A 98 8.56 -2.26 -1.89
N LEU A 99 7.40 -2.92 -1.88
CA LEU A 99 7.25 -4.30 -1.38
C LEU A 99 8.19 -5.26 -2.11
N ALA A 100 8.56 -4.96 -3.36
CA ALA A 100 9.48 -5.74 -4.17
C ALA A 100 10.89 -5.88 -3.57
N ASN A 101 11.30 -5.02 -2.63
CA ASN A 101 12.55 -5.21 -1.87
C ASN A 101 12.51 -6.45 -0.97
N LEU A 102 11.31 -6.93 -0.62
CA LEU A 102 11.11 -8.17 0.12
C LEU A 102 10.60 -9.29 -0.80
N VAL A 103 9.71 -8.96 -1.74
CA VAL A 103 9.01 -9.90 -2.62
C VAL A 103 9.12 -9.38 -4.05
N PRO A 104 10.15 -9.75 -4.84
CA PRO A 104 10.36 -9.22 -6.19
C PRO A 104 9.11 -9.26 -7.07
N MET A 105 8.30 -10.33 -6.95
CA MET A 105 7.06 -10.50 -7.71
C MET A 105 6.01 -9.41 -7.43
N ALA A 106 6.09 -8.70 -6.30
CA ALA A 106 5.16 -7.62 -5.96
C ALA A 106 5.25 -6.39 -6.89
N SER A 107 6.26 -6.31 -7.76
CA SER A 107 6.41 -5.24 -8.76
C SER A 107 6.06 -5.65 -10.20
N LEU A 108 5.57 -6.88 -10.44
CA LEU A 108 5.18 -7.33 -11.80
C LEU A 108 4.20 -6.38 -12.47
N ASN A 109 3.22 -5.86 -11.73
CA ASN A 109 2.23 -4.90 -12.23
C ASN A 109 2.81 -3.51 -12.54
N SER A 110 4.07 -3.26 -12.22
CA SER A 110 4.74 -1.96 -12.41
C SER A 110 5.81 -1.99 -13.50
N VAL A 111 5.88 -3.05 -14.29
CA VAL A 111 6.69 -3.06 -15.53
C VAL A 111 6.21 -1.94 -16.44
N GLY A 112 7.15 -1.21 -17.06
CA GLY A 112 6.85 0.03 -17.76
C GLY A 112 5.85 -0.12 -18.92
N PHE A 113 4.84 0.75 -18.96
CA PHE A 113 3.85 0.89 -20.04
C PHE A 113 3.05 -0.37 -20.40
N ILE A 114 2.75 -1.22 -19.42
CA ILE A 114 2.02 -2.48 -19.64
C ILE A 114 0.50 -2.33 -19.62
N PHE A 115 -0.02 -1.35 -18.90
CA PHE A 115 -1.47 -1.11 -18.79
C PHE A 115 -1.88 0.14 -19.56
N PRO A 116 -2.79 0.04 -20.53
CA PRO A 116 -3.32 1.21 -21.25
C PRO A 116 -4.40 1.94 -20.45
N ASP A 117 -5.12 1.25 -19.56
CA ASP A 117 -6.29 1.78 -18.85
C ASP A 117 -6.61 0.98 -17.56
N TYR A 118 -7.56 1.49 -16.78
CA TYR A 118 -8.01 0.84 -15.55
C TYR A 118 -8.73 -0.50 -15.78
N ALA A 119 -9.43 -0.66 -16.90
CA ALA A 119 -10.11 -1.92 -17.21
C ALA A 119 -9.09 -3.07 -17.31
N SER A 120 -7.96 -2.83 -18.00
CA SER A 120 -6.85 -3.78 -18.08
C SER A 120 -6.17 -4.02 -16.74
N VAL A 121 -6.00 -2.97 -15.92
CA VAL A 121 -5.48 -3.10 -14.54
C VAL A 121 -6.34 -4.04 -13.72
N TRP A 122 -7.64 -3.79 -13.65
CA TRP A 122 -8.52 -4.59 -12.78
C TRP A 122 -8.70 -6.01 -13.27
N LYS A 123 -8.74 -6.21 -14.60
CA LYS A 123 -8.74 -7.56 -15.19
C LYS A 123 -7.50 -8.35 -14.78
N ALA A 124 -6.33 -7.72 -14.74
CA ALA A 124 -5.08 -8.37 -14.35
C ALA A 124 -4.98 -8.58 -12.83
N MET A 125 -5.26 -7.54 -12.03
CA MET A 125 -5.02 -7.55 -10.58
C MET A 125 -6.08 -8.31 -9.78
N ASP A 126 -7.33 -8.34 -10.24
CA ASP A 126 -8.38 -9.22 -9.67
C ASP A 126 -8.38 -10.62 -10.32
N GLY A 127 -7.55 -10.83 -11.35
CA GLY A 127 -7.38 -12.09 -12.08
C GLY A 127 -6.10 -12.85 -11.71
N ASN A 128 -5.60 -13.62 -12.68
CA ASN A 128 -4.49 -14.56 -12.50
C ASN A 128 -3.18 -13.87 -12.08
N LEU A 129 -2.85 -12.72 -12.67
CA LEU A 129 -1.63 -11.99 -12.31
C LEU A 129 -1.65 -11.58 -10.83
N GLY A 130 -2.75 -10.95 -10.37
CA GLY A 130 -2.88 -10.57 -8.97
C GLY A 130 -2.86 -11.78 -8.02
N ASN A 131 -3.49 -12.89 -8.38
CA ASN A 131 -3.44 -14.15 -7.61
C ASN A 131 -2.01 -14.69 -7.52
N TYR A 132 -1.27 -14.68 -8.61
CA TYR A 132 0.13 -15.09 -8.64
C TYR A 132 0.98 -14.23 -7.69
N MET A 133 0.82 -12.91 -7.77
CA MET A 133 1.54 -11.98 -6.90
C MET A 133 1.20 -12.20 -5.42
N ARG A 134 -0.09 -12.33 -5.06
CA ARG A 134 -0.54 -12.63 -3.68
C ARG A 134 0.07 -13.92 -3.14
N THR A 135 0.12 -14.97 -3.96
CA THR A 135 0.74 -16.23 -3.59
C THR A 135 2.22 -16.06 -3.22
N HIS A 136 2.95 -15.23 -3.97
CA HIS A 136 4.37 -14.95 -3.67
C HIS A 136 4.55 -14.07 -2.43
N ILE A 137 3.68 -13.08 -2.21
CA ILE A 137 3.69 -12.28 -0.99
C ILE A 137 3.45 -13.19 0.23
N ALA A 138 2.47 -14.08 0.18
CA ALA A 138 2.16 -14.98 1.28
C ALA A 138 3.31 -15.93 1.66
N LYS A 139 4.16 -16.33 0.70
CA LYS A 139 5.34 -17.19 0.95
C LYS A 139 6.39 -16.52 1.85
N THR A 140 6.36 -15.18 2.02
CA THR A 140 7.35 -14.45 2.82
C THR A 140 6.96 -14.28 4.30
N GLY A 141 5.88 -14.91 4.73
CA GLY A 141 5.37 -14.77 6.12
C GLY A 141 4.52 -13.53 6.32
N LEU A 142 4.02 -12.95 5.24
CA LEU A 142 3.01 -11.91 5.27
C LEU A 142 1.64 -12.48 4.90
N VAL A 143 0.59 -11.91 5.45
CA VAL A 143 -0.80 -12.08 4.99
C VAL A 143 -1.13 -10.89 4.10
N VAL A 144 -1.82 -11.12 3.00
CA VAL A 144 -2.22 -10.07 2.06
C VAL A 144 -3.72 -10.14 1.81
N THR A 145 -4.38 -8.99 1.67
CA THR A 145 -5.80 -8.90 1.32
C THR A 145 -6.06 -9.33 -0.12
N ASP A 146 -7.29 -9.75 -0.43
CA ASP A 146 -7.68 -10.15 -1.78
C ASP A 146 -7.76 -8.95 -2.73
N LYS A 147 -8.09 -7.77 -2.20
CA LYS A 147 -8.22 -6.56 -2.97
C LYS A 147 -7.05 -5.61 -2.73
N ILE A 148 -6.50 -5.09 -3.82
CA ILE A 148 -5.44 -4.08 -3.81
C ILE A 148 -6.07 -2.69 -3.91
N PHE A 149 -5.53 -1.71 -3.19
CA PHE A 149 -5.93 -0.31 -3.29
C PHE A 149 -5.37 0.33 -4.56
N ASP A 150 -6.08 1.30 -5.11
CA ASP A 150 -5.64 2.11 -6.24
C ASP A 150 -4.92 3.37 -5.76
N ASN A 151 -3.74 3.61 -6.27
CA ASN A 151 -3.10 4.91 -6.11
C ASN A 151 -3.07 5.70 -7.43
N GLY A 152 -3.25 5.02 -8.55
CA GLY A 152 -3.36 5.61 -9.89
C GLY A 152 -2.17 5.36 -10.78
N PHE A 153 -2.29 5.80 -12.03
CA PHE A 153 -1.17 5.83 -12.95
C PHE A 153 -0.15 6.89 -12.55
N ARG A 154 1.13 6.53 -12.63
CA ARG A 154 2.24 7.40 -12.27
C ARG A 154 2.65 8.29 -13.45
N HIS A 155 2.94 9.54 -13.14
CA HIS A 155 3.28 10.60 -14.07
C HIS A 155 4.58 11.28 -13.66
N ILE A 156 5.33 11.81 -14.60
CA ILE A 156 6.61 12.47 -14.33
C ILE A 156 6.35 13.95 -14.04
N THR A 157 6.89 14.47 -12.93
CA THR A 157 6.94 15.92 -12.70
C THR A 157 8.37 16.41 -12.70
N ALA A 158 8.59 17.61 -13.25
CA ALA A 158 9.89 18.26 -13.32
C ALA A 158 9.75 19.80 -13.46
N GLN A 159 10.87 20.52 -13.38
CA GLN A 159 10.90 21.97 -13.63
C GLN A 159 10.72 22.30 -15.11
N LYS A 160 11.09 21.38 -16.03
CA LYS A 160 10.92 21.50 -17.47
C LYS A 160 9.90 20.46 -17.96
N PRO A 161 9.20 20.73 -19.08
CA PRO A 161 8.31 19.73 -19.65
C PRO A 161 9.10 18.52 -20.16
N VAL A 162 8.48 17.33 -20.06
CA VAL A 162 9.00 16.07 -20.60
C VAL A 162 8.04 15.62 -21.71
N ASN A 163 8.49 15.66 -22.97
CA ASN A 163 7.69 15.28 -24.13
C ASN A 163 8.19 13.97 -24.78
N VAL A 164 9.49 13.72 -24.70
CA VAL A 164 10.17 12.55 -25.29
C VAL A 164 11.22 12.02 -24.31
N PRO A 165 11.70 10.77 -24.46
CA PRO A 165 12.75 10.22 -23.59
C PRO A 165 14.01 11.07 -23.52
N ALA A 166 14.38 11.74 -24.61
CA ALA A 166 15.55 12.61 -24.63
C ALA A 166 15.50 13.76 -23.63
N ASP A 167 14.30 14.23 -23.25
CA ASP A 167 14.12 15.28 -22.24
C ASP A 167 14.51 14.79 -20.82
N LEU A 168 14.63 13.48 -20.62
CA LEU A 168 15.06 12.86 -19.36
C LEU A 168 16.59 12.67 -19.31
N ALA A 169 17.33 12.89 -20.41
CA ALA A 169 18.75 12.60 -20.47
C ALA A 169 19.53 13.36 -19.38
N GLY A 170 20.16 12.62 -18.47
CA GLY A 170 20.93 13.17 -17.35
C GLY A 170 20.11 13.84 -16.25
N MET A 171 18.78 13.94 -16.37
CA MET A 171 17.92 14.54 -15.34
C MET A 171 18.02 13.74 -14.04
N LYS A 172 18.32 14.42 -12.95
CA LYS A 172 18.29 13.83 -11.61
C LYS A 172 16.86 13.60 -11.19
N ILE A 173 16.33 12.39 -11.37
CA ILE A 173 14.96 12.04 -11.02
C ILE A 173 14.92 11.14 -9.80
N ARG A 174 14.07 11.50 -8.83
CA ARG A 174 13.79 10.61 -7.71
C ARG A 174 12.83 9.51 -8.13
N VAL A 175 13.14 8.30 -7.74
CA VAL A 175 12.20 7.17 -7.76
C VAL A 175 12.02 6.62 -6.34
N PRO A 176 10.93 5.89 -6.02
CA PRO A 176 10.86 5.10 -4.79
C PRO A 176 12.08 4.18 -4.65
N VAL A 177 12.34 3.66 -3.45
CA VAL A 177 13.35 2.61 -3.24
C VAL A 177 12.88 1.33 -3.95
N SER A 178 13.12 1.27 -5.25
CA SER A 178 12.63 0.25 -6.18
C SER A 178 13.66 -0.06 -7.26
N PRO A 179 14.21 -1.28 -7.29
CA PRO A 179 15.11 -1.70 -8.36
C PRO A 179 14.48 -1.61 -9.77
N LEU A 180 13.17 -1.88 -9.89
CA LEU A 180 12.44 -1.82 -11.15
C LEU A 180 12.39 -0.38 -11.69
N LEU A 181 11.95 0.58 -10.87
CA LEU A 181 11.83 1.97 -11.31
C LEU A 181 13.20 2.62 -11.52
N LEU A 182 14.20 2.24 -10.72
CA LEU A 182 15.59 2.67 -10.93
C LEU A 182 16.08 2.22 -12.32
N SER A 183 15.87 0.95 -12.68
CA SER A 183 16.21 0.39 -13.99
C SER A 183 15.42 1.03 -15.12
N LEU A 184 14.09 1.29 -14.93
CA LEU A 184 13.23 1.91 -15.92
C LEU A 184 13.73 3.31 -16.30
N PHE A 185 13.96 4.17 -15.31
CA PHE A 185 14.40 5.55 -15.56
C PHE A 185 15.84 5.62 -16.06
N LYS A 186 16.72 4.69 -15.65
CA LYS A 186 18.04 4.53 -16.25
C LYS A 186 17.94 4.15 -17.74
N ALA A 187 17.03 3.24 -18.10
CA ALA A 187 16.80 2.85 -19.49
C ALA A 187 16.23 4.01 -20.34
N LEU A 188 15.55 4.97 -19.72
CA LEU A 188 15.09 6.22 -20.35
C LEU A 188 16.15 7.33 -20.37
N GLY A 189 17.39 7.06 -19.89
CA GLY A 189 18.50 8.01 -19.92
C GLY A 189 18.59 8.95 -18.71
N ALA A 190 17.72 8.81 -17.71
CA ALA A 190 17.75 9.66 -16.53
C ALA A 190 18.82 9.21 -15.50
N ALA A 191 19.31 10.17 -14.70
CA ALA A 191 20.10 9.92 -13.50
C ALA A 191 19.16 9.67 -12.31
N SER A 192 18.63 8.45 -12.20
CA SER A 192 17.65 8.09 -11.20
C SER A 192 18.27 7.83 -9.83
N THR A 193 17.65 8.36 -8.76
CA THR A 193 18.07 8.22 -7.37
C THR A 193 16.94 7.67 -6.51
N PRO A 194 17.13 6.55 -5.80
CA PRO A 194 16.13 5.99 -4.91
C PRO A 194 16.10 6.78 -3.60
N ILE A 195 14.95 7.37 -3.26
CA ILE A 195 14.73 8.12 -2.02
C ILE A 195 13.36 7.72 -1.46
N ASN A 196 13.25 7.53 -0.14
CA ASN A 196 11.98 7.25 0.53
C ASN A 196 10.99 8.40 0.35
N PHE A 197 9.68 8.09 0.41
CA PHE A 197 8.64 9.07 0.08
C PHE A 197 8.59 10.25 1.05
N ASN A 198 8.83 10.02 2.33
CA ASN A 198 8.85 11.07 3.37
C ASN A 198 9.97 12.12 3.18
N GLU A 199 11.01 11.81 2.42
CA GLU A 199 12.13 12.71 2.10
C GLU A 199 11.95 13.45 0.77
N LEU A 200 10.95 13.05 -0.04
CA LEU A 200 10.79 13.51 -1.42
C LEU A 200 10.61 15.03 -1.53
N TYR A 201 9.71 15.61 -0.73
CA TYR A 201 9.44 17.06 -0.80
C TYR A 201 10.73 17.88 -0.55
N SER A 202 11.48 17.53 0.49
CA SER A 202 12.74 18.21 0.83
C SER A 202 13.81 18.01 -0.24
N ALA A 203 13.91 16.81 -0.82
CA ALA A 203 14.86 16.54 -1.89
C ALA A 203 14.58 17.36 -3.17
N LEU A 204 13.30 17.59 -3.49
CA LEU A 204 12.90 18.46 -4.59
C LEU A 204 13.13 19.96 -4.25
N GLN A 205 12.75 20.36 -3.04
CA GLN A 205 12.90 21.75 -2.58
C GLN A 205 14.37 22.19 -2.56
N THR A 206 15.26 21.33 -2.07
CA THR A 206 16.71 21.57 -2.02
C THR A 206 17.44 21.27 -3.32
N LYS A 207 16.71 20.82 -4.36
CA LYS A 207 17.25 20.49 -5.68
C LYS A 207 18.31 19.34 -5.68
N VAL A 208 18.25 18.46 -4.67
CA VAL A 208 19.01 17.20 -4.71
C VAL A 208 18.56 16.36 -5.89
N VAL A 209 17.27 16.43 -6.22
CA VAL A 209 16.68 15.91 -7.45
C VAL A 209 15.88 17.01 -8.16
N GLU A 210 15.78 16.91 -9.50
CA GLU A 210 15.12 17.91 -10.35
C GLU A 210 13.70 17.49 -10.73
N GLY A 211 13.42 16.19 -10.67
CA GLY A 211 12.12 15.61 -10.97
C GLY A 211 11.80 14.40 -10.10
N GLN A 212 10.56 13.96 -10.22
CA GLN A 212 10.03 12.77 -9.57
C GLN A 212 8.90 12.18 -10.42
N GLU A 213 8.37 11.03 -10.00
CA GLU A 213 7.23 10.38 -10.63
C GLU A 213 6.29 9.84 -9.55
N ASN A 214 5.01 10.14 -9.67
CA ASN A 214 3.94 9.69 -8.77
C ASN A 214 2.58 9.84 -9.44
N PRO A 215 1.53 9.20 -8.88
CA PRO A 215 0.15 9.50 -9.25
C PRO A 215 -0.27 10.92 -8.83
N LEU A 216 -1.28 11.47 -9.52
CA LEU A 216 -1.77 12.82 -9.23
C LEU A 216 -2.28 12.98 -7.80
N THR A 217 -2.83 11.92 -7.21
CA THR A 217 -3.28 11.90 -5.80
C THR A 217 -2.14 12.22 -4.83
N LEU A 218 -0.98 11.59 -5.00
CA LEU A 218 0.21 11.87 -4.17
C LEU A 218 0.81 13.24 -4.48
N ILE A 219 0.85 13.65 -5.76
CA ILE A 219 1.32 14.98 -6.16
C ILE A 219 0.48 16.06 -5.47
N ASN A 220 -0.85 15.88 -5.41
CA ASN A 220 -1.76 16.82 -4.76
C ASN A 220 -1.64 16.79 -3.24
N ASN A 221 -1.78 15.61 -2.63
CA ASN A 221 -1.86 15.49 -1.17
C ASN A 221 -0.53 15.80 -0.46
N SER A 222 0.61 15.55 -1.13
CA SER A 222 1.94 15.89 -0.63
C SER A 222 2.43 17.25 -1.11
N LYS A 223 1.56 18.06 -1.74
CA LYS A 223 1.82 19.40 -2.22
C LYS A 223 3.06 19.51 -3.13
N LEU A 224 3.34 18.46 -3.90
CA LEU A 224 4.52 18.46 -4.78
C LEU A 224 4.43 19.52 -5.89
N TYR A 225 3.24 20.05 -6.17
CA TYR A 225 3.02 21.19 -7.06
C TYR A 225 3.69 22.50 -6.58
N GLU A 226 4.02 22.62 -5.27
CA GLU A 226 4.76 23.77 -4.75
C GLU A 226 6.24 23.77 -5.19
N VAL A 227 6.80 22.58 -5.45
CA VAL A 227 8.21 22.36 -5.78
C VAL A 227 8.43 21.76 -7.18
N GLN A 228 7.36 21.54 -7.94
CA GLN A 228 7.37 20.98 -9.30
C GLN A 228 6.40 21.76 -10.19
N LYS A 229 6.87 22.22 -11.36
CA LYS A 229 6.09 23.09 -12.23
C LYS A 229 5.33 22.33 -13.33
N ASN A 230 5.96 21.33 -13.95
CA ASN A 230 5.39 20.59 -15.07
C ASN A 230 5.05 19.16 -14.66
N CYS A 231 3.96 18.65 -15.23
CA CYS A 231 3.54 17.26 -15.11
C CYS A 231 3.31 16.65 -16.49
N ALA A 232 4.18 15.75 -16.89
CA ALA A 232 4.01 14.94 -18.09
C ALA A 232 3.16 13.71 -17.74
N MET A 233 1.97 13.65 -18.34
CA MET A 233 0.98 12.59 -18.12
C MET A 233 1.39 11.29 -18.83
N THR A 234 2.52 10.74 -18.44
CA THR A 234 3.15 9.57 -19.10
C THR A 234 2.38 8.27 -18.86
N GLY A 235 1.75 8.10 -17.70
CA GLY A 235 1.11 6.85 -17.35
C GLY A 235 2.06 5.64 -17.42
N HIS A 236 3.34 5.86 -17.14
CA HIS A 236 4.41 4.89 -17.43
C HIS A 236 4.31 3.62 -16.58
N THR A 237 3.68 3.68 -15.40
CA THR A 237 3.29 2.51 -14.58
C THR A 237 2.00 2.80 -13.85
N TRP A 238 1.25 1.74 -13.49
CA TRP A 238 0.16 1.83 -12.53
C TRP A 238 0.66 1.47 -11.13
N ASP A 239 0.21 2.21 -10.12
CA ASP A 239 0.64 2.09 -8.73
C ASP A 239 -0.48 1.54 -7.84
N GLY A 240 -0.38 0.27 -7.50
CA GLY A 240 -1.28 -0.38 -6.55
C GLY A 240 -0.65 -0.49 -5.17
N TYR A 241 -1.44 -0.22 -4.13
CA TYR A 241 -1.02 -0.38 -2.75
C TYR A 241 -1.54 -1.70 -2.18
N TRP A 242 -0.63 -2.57 -1.82
CA TRP A 242 -0.94 -3.80 -1.10
C TRP A 242 -1.23 -3.51 0.35
N MET A 243 -2.30 -4.08 0.90
CA MET A 243 -2.49 -4.21 2.34
C MET A 243 -1.88 -5.52 2.76
N VAL A 244 -0.79 -5.45 3.50
CA VAL A 244 -0.11 -6.62 4.05
C VAL A 244 -0.14 -6.60 5.57
N ALA A 245 -0.17 -7.77 6.18
CA ALA A 245 -0.15 -7.95 7.62
C ALA A 245 0.96 -8.91 8.03
N ASN A 246 1.48 -8.73 9.23
CA ASN A 246 2.34 -9.71 9.88
C ASN A 246 1.57 -11.00 10.13
N LYS A 247 2.12 -12.14 9.74
CA LYS A 247 1.45 -13.44 9.87
C LYS A 247 1.10 -13.77 11.31
N ARG A 248 2.00 -13.51 12.27
CA ARG A 248 1.74 -13.80 13.70
C ARG A 248 0.61 -12.96 14.26
N SER A 249 0.54 -11.66 13.91
CA SER A 249 -0.57 -10.78 14.30
C SER A 249 -1.91 -11.30 13.78
N MET A 250 -1.95 -11.80 12.54
CA MET A 250 -3.16 -12.38 11.96
C MET A 250 -3.52 -13.75 12.53
N GLU A 251 -2.55 -14.59 12.81
CA GLU A 251 -2.77 -15.92 13.41
C GLU A 251 -3.21 -15.84 14.88
N ALA A 252 -2.82 -14.78 15.60
CA ALA A 252 -3.29 -14.51 16.96
C ALA A 252 -4.80 -14.24 17.03
N LEU A 253 -5.40 -13.75 15.94
CA LEU A 253 -6.85 -13.54 15.86
C LEU A 253 -7.58 -14.88 15.72
N PRO A 254 -8.61 -15.15 16.54
CA PRO A 254 -9.58 -16.22 16.26
C PRO A 254 -10.13 -16.13 14.84
N ALA A 255 -10.35 -17.27 14.18
CA ALA A 255 -10.78 -17.32 12.79
C ALA A 255 -12.00 -16.43 12.45
N PRO A 256 -13.06 -16.35 13.28
CA PRO A 256 -14.19 -15.45 13.01
C PRO A 256 -13.79 -13.96 13.03
N LEU A 257 -12.93 -13.53 13.96
CA LEU A 257 -12.47 -12.14 14.05
C LEU A 257 -11.56 -11.80 12.85
N ARG A 258 -10.68 -12.72 12.47
CA ARG A 258 -9.82 -12.59 11.30
C ARG A 258 -10.64 -12.43 10.01
N ALA A 259 -11.71 -13.22 9.85
CA ALA A 259 -12.60 -13.10 8.70
C ALA A 259 -13.28 -11.72 8.62
N ILE A 260 -13.72 -11.17 9.77
CA ILE A 260 -14.29 -9.82 9.84
C ILE A 260 -13.25 -8.77 9.41
N VAL A 261 -12.02 -8.84 9.93
CA VAL A 261 -10.93 -7.92 9.57
C VAL A 261 -10.67 -7.95 8.07
N MET A 262 -10.45 -9.13 7.49
CA MET A 262 -10.17 -9.27 6.05
C MET A 262 -11.32 -8.74 5.20
N LYS A 263 -12.56 -9.06 5.54
CA LYS A 263 -13.77 -8.58 4.85
C LYS A 263 -13.81 -7.06 4.77
N HIS A 264 -13.58 -6.37 5.89
CA HIS A 264 -13.64 -4.91 5.93
C HIS A 264 -12.46 -4.24 5.21
N LEU A 265 -11.27 -4.84 5.27
CA LEU A 265 -10.11 -4.33 4.52
C LEU A 265 -10.30 -4.47 3.01
N ASP A 266 -10.85 -5.59 2.54
CA ASP A 266 -11.19 -5.77 1.12
C ASP A 266 -12.31 -4.81 0.66
N ALA A 267 -13.33 -4.62 1.49
CA ALA A 267 -14.40 -3.65 1.23
C ALA A 267 -13.86 -2.22 1.15
N ALA A 268 -12.91 -1.86 2.03
CA ALA A 268 -12.23 -0.56 2.00
C ALA A 268 -11.46 -0.35 0.70
N ALA A 269 -10.75 -1.36 0.20
CA ALA A 269 -10.04 -1.28 -1.07
C ALA A 269 -11.00 -1.06 -2.24
N MET A 270 -12.13 -1.75 -2.27
CA MET A 270 -13.14 -1.57 -3.33
C MET A 270 -13.80 -0.19 -3.28
N ALA A 271 -14.15 0.30 -2.10
CA ALA A 271 -14.70 1.66 -1.93
C ALA A 271 -13.67 2.73 -2.34
N GLN A 272 -12.39 2.52 -2.01
CA GLN A 272 -11.32 3.43 -2.35
C GLN A 272 -11.06 3.49 -3.87
N ARG A 273 -11.15 2.37 -4.60
CA ARG A 273 -11.06 2.36 -6.08
C ARG A 273 -12.13 3.27 -6.70
N ALA A 274 -13.37 3.21 -6.20
CA ALA A 274 -14.45 4.10 -6.66
C ALA A 274 -14.20 5.59 -6.34
N ASP A 275 -13.52 5.88 -5.23
CA ASP A 275 -13.10 7.25 -4.92
C ASP A 275 -12.00 7.72 -5.87
N SER A 276 -11.00 6.88 -6.17
CA SER A 276 -9.91 7.19 -7.10
C SER A 276 -10.43 7.48 -8.50
N GLU A 277 -11.39 6.71 -8.98
CA GLU A 277 -12.03 6.92 -10.28
C GLU A 277 -12.71 8.30 -10.35
N LYS A 278 -13.46 8.69 -9.32
CA LYS A 278 -14.08 10.01 -9.24
C LYS A 278 -13.04 11.13 -9.17
N LEU A 279 -11.98 10.96 -8.37
CA LEU A 279 -10.92 11.96 -8.21
C LEU A 279 -10.10 12.14 -9.49
N ALA A 280 -9.89 11.09 -10.28
CA ALA A 280 -9.12 11.17 -11.53
C ALA A 280 -9.69 12.20 -12.52
N VAL A 281 -10.99 12.50 -12.44
CA VAL A 281 -11.67 13.49 -13.32
C VAL A 281 -11.29 14.93 -12.95
N SER A 282 -11.13 15.26 -11.66
CA SER A 282 -10.92 16.64 -11.19
C SER A 282 -9.45 16.97 -10.87
N LEU A 283 -8.64 16.00 -10.46
CA LEU A 283 -7.29 16.25 -9.95
C LEU A 283 -6.38 17.01 -10.92
N GLN A 284 -6.47 16.74 -12.22
CA GLN A 284 -5.65 17.47 -13.20
C GLN A 284 -6.04 18.95 -13.25
N ALA A 285 -7.34 19.26 -13.21
CA ALA A 285 -7.83 20.65 -13.20
C ALA A 285 -7.47 21.35 -11.88
N ASP A 286 -7.60 20.66 -10.76
CA ASP A 286 -7.26 21.19 -9.42
C ASP A 286 -5.77 21.54 -9.31
N LEU A 287 -4.90 20.67 -9.83
CA LEU A 287 -3.45 20.90 -9.87
C LEU A 287 -3.07 22.00 -10.86
N ALA A 288 -3.77 22.09 -12.01
CA ALA A 288 -3.57 23.19 -12.95
C ALA A 288 -3.95 24.53 -12.35
N ALA A 289 -5.04 24.61 -11.58
CA ALA A 289 -5.45 25.80 -10.83
C ALA A 289 -4.40 26.21 -9.77
N LYS A 290 -3.58 25.27 -9.29
CA LYS A 290 -2.44 25.50 -8.38
C LYS A 290 -1.14 25.86 -9.12
N GLY A 291 -1.21 26.07 -10.44
CA GLY A 291 -0.08 26.53 -11.27
C GLY A 291 0.74 25.44 -11.91
N MET A 292 0.33 24.16 -11.85
CA MET A 292 1.01 23.08 -12.53
C MET A 292 0.64 23.06 -14.02
N VAL A 293 1.63 22.91 -14.88
CA VAL A 293 1.46 22.83 -16.34
C VAL A 293 1.47 21.37 -16.78
N PHE A 294 0.48 20.98 -17.57
CA PHE A 294 0.31 19.59 -18.00
C PHE A 294 0.60 19.42 -19.50
N ASN A 295 1.26 18.33 -19.85
CA ASN A 295 1.36 17.83 -21.21
C ASN A 295 1.10 16.30 -21.24
N ARG A 296 0.77 15.77 -22.43
CA ARG A 296 0.49 14.34 -22.65
C ARG A 296 1.43 13.81 -23.73
N PRO A 297 2.61 13.33 -23.33
CA PRO A 297 3.55 12.75 -24.30
C PRO A 297 3.01 11.45 -24.89
N ASP A 298 3.36 11.20 -26.17
CA ASP A 298 3.09 9.89 -26.79
C ASP A 298 3.90 8.80 -26.04
N PRO A 299 3.27 7.71 -25.55
CA PRO A 299 3.99 6.64 -24.87
C PRO A 299 4.87 5.79 -25.79
N LYS A 300 4.66 5.84 -27.13
CA LYS A 300 5.40 4.99 -28.07
C LYS A 300 6.91 5.21 -28.05
N PRO A 301 7.44 6.46 -28.11
CA PRO A 301 8.89 6.69 -28.02
C PRO A 301 9.49 6.15 -26.70
N PHE A 302 8.78 6.27 -25.59
CA PHE A 302 9.24 5.76 -24.29
C PHE A 302 9.30 4.22 -24.28
N ARG A 303 8.28 3.55 -24.80
CA ARG A 303 8.30 2.08 -24.97
C ARG A 303 9.44 1.62 -25.87
N GLN A 304 9.68 2.33 -27.00
CA GLN A 304 10.78 2.03 -27.91
C GLN A 304 12.14 2.20 -27.21
N ALA A 305 12.33 3.25 -26.42
CA ALA A 305 13.55 3.44 -25.63
C ALA A 305 13.78 2.30 -24.65
N LEU A 306 12.75 1.83 -23.93
CA LEU A 306 12.83 0.67 -23.05
C LEU A 306 13.18 -0.63 -23.81
N GLN A 307 12.63 -0.83 -25.01
CA GLN A 307 12.94 -1.98 -25.86
C GLN A 307 14.39 -1.94 -26.33
N GLN A 308 14.85 -0.78 -26.83
CA GLN A 308 16.25 -0.57 -27.28
C GLN A 308 17.27 -0.77 -26.16
N ALA A 309 16.92 -0.31 -24.94
CA ALA A 309 17.72 -0.53 -23.74
C ALA A 309 17.62 -1.96 -23.17
N ARG A 310 16.86 -2.85 -23.82
CA ARG A 310 16.62 -4.24 -23.38
C ARG A 310 16.00 -4.37 -21.97
N PHE A 311 15.26 -3.35 -21.54
CA PHE A 311 14.64 -3.32 -20.21
C PHE A 311 13.71 -4.50 -19.96
N TYR A 312 12.85 -4.85 -20.94
CA TYR A 312 11.91 -5.96 -20.80
C TYR A 312 12.63 -7.31 -20.72
N GLN A 313 13.71 -7.52 -21.49
CA GLN A 313 14.53 -8.73 -21.42
C GLN A 313 15.24 -8.87 -20.08
N GLU A 314 15.82 -7.76 -19.59
CA GLU A 314 16.45 -7.70 -18.27
C GLU A 314 15.46 -8.17 -17.18
N TRP A 315 14.25 -7.60 -17.18
CA TRP A 315 13.25 -7.89 -16.16
C TRP A 315 12.60 -9.26 -16.33
N LYS A 316 12.46 -9.75 -17.56
CA LYS A 316 12.09 -11.16 -17.81
C LYS A 316 13.09 -12.12 -17.14
N THR A 317 14.39 -11.86 -17.31
CA THR A 317 15.42 -12.68 -16.66
C THR A 317 15.35 -12.61 -15.13
N LYS A 318 15.10 -11.41 -14.56
CA LYS A 318 15.01 -11.22 -13.11
C LYS A 318 13.78 -11.83 -12.48
N PHE A 319 12.63 -11.77 -13.13
CA PHE A 319 11.38 -12.36 -12.64
C PHE A 319 11.31 -13.87 -12.92
N GLY A 320 11.97 -14.34 -13.96
CA GLY A 320 11.89 -15.71 -14.47
C GLY A 320 10.73 -15.92 -15.44
N ASP A 321 10.82 -16.99 -16.22
CA ASP A 321 9.89 -17.25 -17.32
C ASP A 321 8.44 -17.49 -16.86
N GLU A 322 8.24 -18.13 -15.69
CA GLU A 322 6.91 -18.36 -15.14
C GLU A 322 6.20 -17.05 -14.81
N ALA A 323 6.85 -16.18 -14.05
CA ALA A 323 6.30 -14.87 -13.66
C ALA A 323 6.05 -13.99 -14.90
N TRP A 324 6.97 -14.04 -15.86
CA TRP A 324 6.84 -13.28 -17.10
C TRP A 324 5.69 -13.80 -17.98
N ALA A 325 5.47 -15.11 -18.03
CA ALA A 325 4.33 -15.69 -18.71
C ALA A 325 2.99 -15.27 -18.08
N GLN A 326 2.91 -15.18 -16.75
CA GLN A 326 1.74 -14.63 -16.04
C GLN A 326 1.49 -13.16 -16.41
N LEU A 327 2.56 -12.36 -16.48
CA LEU A 327 2.47 -10.96 -16.91
C LEU A 327 1.99 -10.84 -18.34
N GLU A 328 2.66 -11.51 -19.30
CA GLU A 328 2.27 -11.46 -20.72
C GLU A 328 0.88 -12.04 -20.98
N GLY A 329 0.45 -13.03 -20.20
CA GLY A 329 -0.92 -13.57 -20.26
C GLY A 329 -1.98 -12.52 -19.89
N ALA A 330 -1.63 -11.56 -19.05
CA ALA A 330 -2.54 -10.49 -18.64
C ALA A 330 -2.50 -9.25 -19.57
N VAL A 331 -1.32 -8.91 -20.12
CA VAL A 331 -1.11 -7.62 -20.80
C VAL A 331 -0.69 -7.73 -22.27
N GLY A 332 -0.52 -8.96 -22.77
CA GLY A 332 0.01 -9.22 -24.11
C GLY A 332 1.54 -9.30 -24.14
N LYS A 333 2.08 -9.65 -25.31
CA LYS A 333 3.51 -9.83 -25.52
C LYS A 333 4.31 -8.53 -25.32
N LEU A 334 5.41 -8.63 -24.59
CA LEU A 334 6.33 -7.55 -24.30
C LEU A 334 7.71 -7.73 -24.97
N VAL A 335 8.13 -8.98 -25.14
CA VAL A 335 9.35 -9.43 -25.80
C VAL A 335 9.09 -10.63 -26.71
#